data_3dd7c7197f1ee815c9d2246b31b7c464
#
_entry.id   3dd7c7197f1ee815c9d2246b31b7c464
#
_cell.length_a   1.000
_cell.length_b   1.000
_cell.length_c   1.000
_cell.angle_alpha   90.00
_cell.angle_beta   90.00
_cell.angle_gamma   90.00
#
_symmetry.space_group_name_H-M   'P 1'
#
loop_
_entity.id
_entity.type
_entity.pdbx_description
1 polymer ?
#
loop_
_entity_poly.entity_id
_entity_poly.type
_entity_poly.pdbx_seq_one_letter_code
_entity_poly.pdbx_strand_id
1 'polypeptide(L)'
;MQLDACDILCIALDCDGSKTHGFRKYHRKQLLRPPAERNIKLMSEPRRPWSPAKQADAPQINREPHEVPLEVPRTQALWFWLKLGFISFGGPAGQIAIMHTELVERRRWISEQRFLHALNYCMLLPGPEAQQLASYLGWLMHRTWGGVLAGTLFVLPSLVLIIALSWIYLRFGELSLVAGIFYGLKPAVTVLVIQATYRIGKRALRNRWMWCLAATSFVAIFAFEIAFPVIVLAAGLFGLFASKHLPDLFTSKPPHAVANQMEARAIIDDDTPTPEHARFKRSKLLKVLLVGIGLWAAAMACLVATLGAQATLTQMAWFFTKAALLTFGGAYAVLPYVHQGAVETHQWLSATQMIDGLALGETTPGPLIMVVAFVAFLGGWFKAVLGPDALFLGGSLAACIVTFFTFLPSFIFILAGGPIIESTKGRLGFTAPLSAITAAVVGVILNLAMFFAYHVIWPKGFSGSIDFIAFCIGLMMALLILLTRMGPIALLAMSACLGLAAKFLQMT
;
A
#
# COMPACT_ATOMS: atom_id res chain seq x y z
N MET A 1 25.04 10.24 2.27
CA MET A 1 26.13 9.25 2.20
C MET A 1 25.53 8.05 1.49
N GLN A 2 25.60 8.10 0.15
CA GLN A 2 25.08 7.06 -0.77
C GLN A 2 26.13 5.94 -0.86
N LEU A 3 25.69 4.72 -0.62
CA LEU A 3 26.43 3.51 -0.97
C LEU A 3 25.76 2.95 -2.23
N ASP A 4 26.51 2.83 -3.30
CA ASP A 4 26.06 2.30 -4.59
C ASP A 4 25.76 0.80 -4.51
N ALA A 5 24.82 0.34 -5.35
CA ALA A 5 24.41 -1.07 -5.43
C ALA A 5 25.56 -2.04 -5.77
N CYS A 6 26.69 -1.55 -6.27
CA CYS A 6 27.93 -2.31 -6.47
C CYS A 6 28.62 -2.67 -5.17
N ASP A 7 28.52 -1.80 -4.13
CA ASP A 7 29.16 -2.06 -2.83
C ASP A 7 28.44 -3.17 -2.04
N ILE A 8 27.14 -3.36 -2.28
CA ILE A 8 26.35 -4.42 -1.64
C ILE A 8 26.64 -5.79 -2.25
N LEU A 9 26.98 -5.85 -3.53
CA LEU A 9 27.33 -7.11 -4.21
C LEU A 9 28.74 -7.58 -3.87
N CYS A 10 29.67 -6.67 -3.58
CA CYS A 10 31.04 -7.00 -3.14
C CYS A 10 31.10 -7.52 -1.70
N ILE A 11 30.16 -7.12 -0.83
CA ILE A 11 30.11 -7.58 0.57
C ILE A 11 29.55 -9.00 0.69
N ALA A 12 28.79 -9.46 -0.31
CA ALA A 12 28.15 -10.78 -0.31
C ALA A 12 29.01 -11.91 -0.91
N LEU A 13 30.17 -11.60 -1.51
CA LEU A 13 31.00 -12.59 -2.23
C LEU A 13 32.44 -12.72 -1.74
N ASP A 14 32.85 -12.04 -0.68
CA ASP A 14 34.24 -12.12 -0.20
C ASP A 14 34.35 -12.98 1.07
N CYS A 15 34.48 -14.29 0.82
CA CYS A 15 35.08 -15.24 1.75
C CYS A 15 36.56 -15.44 1.35
N ASP A 16 37.42 -14.45 1.62
CA ASP A 16 38.83 -14.79 1.86
C ASP A 16 39.57 -13.64 2.58
N GLY A 17 40.02 -13.94 3.76
CA GLY A 17 40.64 -13.00 4.69
C GLY A 17 42.15 -12.89 4.48
N SER A 18 42.60 -12.10 3.55
CA SER A 18 44.00 -11.62 3.60
C SER A 18 44.23 -10.49 2.60
N LYS A 19 43.99 -9.27 2.95
CA LYS A 19 44.65 -8.06 2.40
C LYS A 19 43.90 -6.73 2.73
N THR A 20 43.78 -6.37 3.98
CA THR A 20 43.26 -5.02 4.35
C THR A 20 44.07 -4.34 5.44
N HIS A 21 45.41 -4.37 5.38
CA HIS A 21 46.25 -3.61 6.34
C HIS A 21 46.84 -2.30 5.80
N GLY A 22 46.59 -1.93 4.54
CA GLY A 22 47.20 -0.75 3.90
C GLY A 22 46.38 0.55 3.92
N PHE A 23 45.06 0.48 3.96
CA PHE A 23 44.19 1.64 3.67
C PHE A 23 43.74 2.48 4.87
N ARG A 24 43.92 1.99 6.10
CA ARG A 24 43.44 2.69 7.33
C ARG A 24 44.40 3.79 7.86
N LYS A 25 45.61 3.92 7.34
CA LYS A 25 46.59 4.89 7.83
C LYS A 25 46.59 6.26 7.16
N TYR A 26 45.97 6.42 6.00
CA TYR A 26 46.04 7.67 5.23
C TYR A 26 44.97 8.72 5.60
N HIS A 27 43.80 8.33 6.10
CA HIS A 27 42.71 9.26 6.40
C HIS A 27 42.70 9.88 7.80
N ARG A 28 43.59 9.45 8.73
CA ARG A 28 43.61 9.96 10.10
C ARG A 28 44.53 11.16 10.34
N LYS A 29 45.30 11.62 9.33
CA LYS A 29 46.27 12.73 9.48
C LYS A 29 45.76 14.07 8.98
N GLN A 30 44.60 14.21 8.43
CA GLN A 30 44.08 15.50 7.95
C GLN A 30 43.07 16.22 8.83
N LEU A 31 42.66 15.64 9.95
CA LEU A 31 41.64 16.20 10.85
C LEU A 31 42.11 16.88 12.11
N LEU A 32 43.45 17.07 12.29
CA LEU A 32 44.00 17.71 13.45
C LEU A 32 45.02 18.81 13.03
N ARG A 33 44.56 19.94 12.51
CA ARG A 33 45.29 21.22 12.52
C ARG A 33 44.38 22.31 13.06
N PRO A 34 44.77 23.04 14.12
CA PRO A 34 44.04 24.21 14.61
C PRO A 34 44.08 25.36 13.62
N PRO A 35 43.06 26.23 13.57
CA PRO A 35 43.03 27.38 12.67
C PRO A 35 44.03 28.45 13.08
N ALA A 36 44.92 28.82 12.18
CA ALA A 36 45.82 29.93 12.35
C ALA A 36 45.10 31.28 12.39
N GLU A 37 45.44 32.11 13.35
CA GLU A 37 44.98 33.50 13.51
C GLU A 37 45.23 34.31 12.24
N ARG A 38 44.19 34.90 11.66
CA ARG A 38 44.33 35.96 10.64
C ARG A 38 44.04 37.30 11.27
N ASN A 39 45.10 38.12 11.37
CA ASN A 39 45.06 39.52 11.72
C ASN A 39 44.08 40.29 10.80
N ILE A 40 43.04 40.86 11.40
CA ILE A 40 42.15 41.82 10.76
C ILE A 40 42.77 43.22 11.01
N LYS A 41 43.38 43.77 9.95
CA LYS A 41 43.72 45.22 9.90
C LYS A 41 42.45 45.97 9.48
N LEU A 42 41.90 46.73 10.39
CA LEU A 42 40.86 47.72 10.15
C LEU A 42 41.50 48.88 9.31
N MET A 43 41.18 48.99 8.02
CA MET A 43 41.38 50.21 7.25
C MET A 43 40.07 50.99 7.22
N SER A 44 40.03 52.11 7.86
CA SER A 44 38.98 53.13 7.80
C SER A 44 39.10 53.91 6.51
N GLU A 45 38.18 53.68 5.56
CA GLU A 45 37.97 54.60 4.43
C GLU A 45 36.59 55.26 4.54
N PRO A 46 36.46 56.56 4.19
CA PRO A 46 35.19 57.29 4.33
C PRO A 46 34.20 56.88 3.21
N ARG A 47 32.96 56.62 3.63
CA ARG A 47 31.85 56.29 2.73
C ARG A 47 31.58 57.45 1.74
N ARG A 48 31.69 57.18 0.46
CA ARG A 48 31.15 58.07 -0.62
C ARG A 48 29.59 57.93 -0.62
N PRO A 49 28.90 59.04 -0.93
CA PRO A 49 27.42 58.97 -1.01
C PRO A 49 26.99 58.14 -2.22
N TRP A 50 25.96 57.32 -1.97
CA TRP A 50 25.33 56.42 -2.93
C TRP A 50 24.68 57.24 -4.05
N SER A 51 25.16 57.15 -5.29
CA SER A 51 24.47 57.65 -6.49
C SER A 51 23.71 56.49 -7.14
N PRO A 52 22.46 56.68 -7.60
CA PRO A 52 21.74 55.64 -8.30
C PRO A 52 22.43 55.34 -9.64
N ALA A 53 23.18 54.24 -9.69
CA ALA A 53 23.70 53.72 -10.93
C ALA A 53 22.52 53.33 -11.83
N LYS A 54 22.59 53.80 -13.10
CA LYS A 54 21.70 53.41 -14.19
C LYS A 54 21.47 51.90 -14.14
N GLN A 55 20.22 51.48 -14.21
CA GLN A 55 19.86 50.09 -14.49
C GLN A 55 20.58 49.62 -15.74
N ALA A 56 21.70 48.94 -15.52
CA ALA A 56 22.32 48.15 -16.59
C ALA A 56 21.32 47.01 -16.88
N ASP A 57 20.95 46.89 -18.14
CA ASP A 57 20.06 45.83 -18.63
C ASP A 57 20.55 44.50 -18.10
N ALA A 58 19.73 43.89 -17.26
CA ALA A 58 19.91 42.51 -16.87
C ALA A 58 19.92 41.69 -18.18
N PRO A 59 20.86 40.77 -18.36
CA PRO A 59 20.91 39.98 -19.59
C PRO A 59 19.53 39.28 -19.69
N GLN A 60 18.80 39.60 -20.77
CA GLN A 60 17.62 38.84 -21.14
C GLN A 60 18.09 37.41 -21.35
N ILE A 61 17.82 36.55 -20.39
CA ILE A 61 17.96 35.12 -20.58
C ILE A 61 16.98 34.81 -21.70
N ASN A 62 17.50 34.64 -22.92
CA ASN A 62 16.76 34.06 -24.03
C ASN A 62 16.23 32.72 -23.52
N ARG A 63 14.97 32.70 -23.09
CA ARG A 63 14.23 31.47 -22.89
C ARG A 63 14.04 30.90 -24.27
N GLU A 64 14.87 29.92 -24.62
CA GLU A 64 14.67 29.12 -25.81
C GLU A 64 13.19 28.68 -25.87
N PRO A 65 12.60 28.61 -27.09
CA PRO A 65 11.20 28.20 -27.21
C PRO A 65 10.99 26.86 -26.46
N HIS A 66 10.02 26.83 -25.59
CA HIS A 66 9.67 25.64 -24.80
C HIS A 66 9.61 24.44 -25.75
N GLU A 67 10.62 23.58 -25.69
CA GLU A 67 10.51 22.25 -26.30
C GLU A 67 9.22 21.61 -25.76
N VAL A 68 8.34 21.23 -26.69
CA VAL A 68 7.10 20.53 -26.38
C VAL A 68 7.48 19.33 -25.52
N PRO A 69 6.94 19.17 -24.30
CA PRO A 69 7.32 18.06 -23.45
C PRO A 69 7.16 16.76 -24.22
N LEU A 70 8.22 15.96 -24.31
CA LEU A 70 8.16 14.64 -24.93
C LEU A 70 7.12 13.84 -24.18
N GLU A 71 6.02 13.49 -24.86
CA GLU A 71 5.00 12.61 -24.27
C GLU A 71 5.62 11.23 -24.02
N VAL A 72 5.30 10.62 -22.87
CA VAL A 72 5.72 9.26 -22.56
C VAL A 72 5.15 8.30 -23.62
N PRO A 73 5.97 7.51 -24.34
CA PRO A 73 5.46 6.57 -25.35
C PRO A 73 4.54 5.53 -24.72
N ARG A 74 3.36 5.31 -25.32
CA ARG A 74 2.33 4.41 -24.79
C ARG A 74 2.85 2.99 -24.57
N THR A 75 3.64 2.47 -25.48
CA THR A 75 4.25 1.13 -25.35
C THR A 75 5.18 1.02 -24.17
N GLN A 76 6.03 2.04 -23.90
CA GLN A 76 6.90 2.06 -22.72
C GLN A 76 6.09 2.12 -21.42
N ALA A 77 5.00 2.92 -21.40
CA ALA A 77 4.13 3.00 -20.25
C ALA A 77 3.42 1.66 -19.97
N LEU A 78 2.88 0.99 -21.00
CA LEU A 78 2.24 -0.31 -20.85
C LEU A 78 3.20 -1.38 -20.28
N TRP A 79 4.39 -1.49 -20.84
CA TRP A 79 5.42 -2.40 -20.35
C TRP A 79 5.86 -2.06 -18.93
N PHE A 80 5.95 -0.77 -18.60
CA PHE A 80 6.27 -0.35 -17.24
C PHE A 80 5.20 -0.79 -16.24
N TRP A 81 3.93 -0.52 -16.53
CA TRP A 81 2.82 -0.89 -15.61
C TRP A 81 2.68 -2.40 -15.45
N LEU A 82 2.85 -3.16 -16.53
CA LEU A 82 2.85 -4.63 -16.45
C LEU A 82 4.04 -5.14 -15.62
N LYS A 83 5.25 -4.64 -15.90
CA LYS A 83 6.45 -4.98 -15.12
C LYS A 83 6.26 -4.63 -13.65
N LEU A 84 5.70 -3.46 -13.36
CA LEU A 84 5.42 -3.02 -12.00
C LEU A 84 4.51 -4.02 -11.28
N GLY A 85 3.46 -4.53 -11.92
CA GLY A 85 2.59 -5.55 -11.35
C GLY A 85 3.31 -6.82 -10.92
N PHE A 86 4.38 -7.23 -11.63
CA PHE A 86 5.20 -8.40 -11.27
C PHE A 86 6.26 -8.14 -10.21
N ILE A 87 6.79 -6.91 -10.09
CA ILE A 87 7.89 -6.60 -9.16
C ILE A 87 7.44 -5.87 -7.90
N SER A 88 6.16 -5.58 -7.75
CA SER A 88 5.59 -4.79 -6.65
C SER A 88 5.35 -5.66 -5.42
N PHE A 89 6.39 -5.86 -4.63
CA PHE A 89 6.34 -6.58 -3.36
C PHE A 89 6.42 -5.61 -2.16
N GLY A 90 6.11 -6.12 -0.95
CA GLY A 90 6.36 -5.40 0.31
C GLY A 90 5.22 -4.47 0.73
N GLY A 91 4.00 -4.73 0.26
CA GLY A 91 2.81 -3.97 0.61
C GLY A 91 2.79 -2.55 0.03
N PRO A 92 1.81 -1.70 0.41
CA PRO A 92 1.61 -0.40 -0.22
C PRO A 92 2.84 0.51 -0.18
N ALA A 93 3.57 0.54 0.94
CA ALA A 93 4.74 1.41 1.09
C ALA A 93 5.89 1.00 0.15
N GLY A 94 6.14 -0.31 -0.01
CA GLY A 94 7.16 -0.82 -0.93
C GLY A 94 6.80 -0.53 -2.38
N GLN A 95 5.54 -0.72 -2.74
CA GLN A 95 5.00 -0.46 -4.09
C GLN A 95 5.10 1.02 -4.47
N ILE A 96 4.72 1.91 -3.55
CA ILE A 96 4.85 3.36 -3.74
C ILE A 96 6.32 3.76 -3.87
N ALA A 97 7.23 3.18 -3.07
CA ALA A 97 8.66 3.45 -3.17
C ALA A 97 9.24 3.00 -4.53
N ILE A 98 8.83 1.84 -5.05
CA ILE A 98 9.22 1.38 -6.39
C ILE A 98 8.72 2.35 -7.47
N MET A 99 7.44 2.77 -7.38
CA MET A 99 6.90 3.78 -8.32
C MET A 99 7.65 5.09 -8.25
N HIS A 100 7.97 5.57 -7.05
CA HIS A 100 8.76 6.79 -6.85
C HIS A 100 10.13 6.68 -7.52
N THR A 101 10.91 5.66 -7.16
CA THR A 101 12.25 5.45 -7.72
C THR A 101 12.23 5.32 -9.25
N GLU A 102 11.26 4.61 -9.81
CA GLU A 102 11.21 4.42 -11.26
C GLU A 102 10.69 5.64 -12.01
N LEU A 103 9.65 6.33 -11.51
CA LEU A 103 8.96 7.39 -12.24
C LEU A 103 9.57 8.78 -11.97
N VAL A 104 10.05 9.01 -10.76
CA VAL A 104 10.62 10.31 -10.36
C VAL A 104 12.13 10.32 -10.54
N GLU A 105 12.85 9.36 -9.91
CA GLU A 105 14.31 9.40 -9.88
C GLU A 105 14.94 8.91 -11.19
N ARG A 106 14.52 7.73 -11.70
CA ARG A 106 15.17 7.08 -12.86
C ARG A 106 14.66 7.59 -14.20
N ARG A 107 13.35 7.57 -14.41
CA ARG A 107 12.74 7.91 -15.71
C ARG A 107 12.38 9.37 -15.83
N ARG A 108 12.20 10.06 -14.68
CA ARG A 108 11.79 11.46 -14.62
C ARG A 108 10.55 11.77 -15.45
N TRP A 109 9.58 10.84 -15.39
CA TRP A 109 8.31 11.05 -16.07
C TRP A 109 7.42 12.04 -15.33
N ILE A 110 7.59 12.14 -14.00
CA ILE A 110 6.83 13.04 -13.13
C ILE A 110 7.76 13.69 -12.10
N SER A 111 7.50 14.95 -11.74
CA SER A 111 8.23 15.64 -10.68
C SER A 111 7.91 15.07 -9.30
N GLU A 112 8.82 15.22 -8.34
CA GLU A 112 8.65 14.86 -6.93
C GLU A 112 7.36 15.45 -6.36
N GLN A 113 7.13 16.73 -6.59
CA GLN A 113 6.01 17.47 -6.03
C GLN A 113 4.67 16.95 -6.56
N ARG A 114 4.57 16.67 -7.86
CA ARG A 114 3.36 16.10 -8.47
C ARG A 114 3.12 14.66 -8.02
N PHE A 115 4.19 13.88 -7.87
CA PHE A 115 4.08 12.52 -7.33
C PHE A 115 3.53 12.53 -5.90
N LEU A 116 4.09 13.38 -5.03
CA LEU A 116 3.61 13.51 -3.64
C LEU A 116 2.17 14.06 -3.58
N HIS A 117 1.81 14.98 -4.48
CA HIS A 117 0.44 15.48 -4.59
C HIS A 117 -0.54 14.36 -4.97
N ALA A 118 -0.20 13.54 -5.97
CA ALA A 118 -0.98 12.37 -6.36
C ALA A 118 -1.10 11.35 -5.23
N LEU A 119 0.00 11.07 -4.54
CA LEU A 119 0.04 10.16 -3.39
C LEU A 119 -0.88 10.63 -2.26
N ASN A 120 -0.76 11.90 -1.87
CA ASN A 120 -1.60 12.48 -0.83
C ASN A 120 -3.09 12.36 -1.16
N TYR A 121 -3.47 12.54 -2.42
CA TYR A 121 -4.84 12.33 -2.86
C TYR A 121 -5.28 10.88 -2.74
N CYS A 122 -4.49 9.92 -3.23
CA CYS A 122 -4.80 8.50 -3.14
C CYS A 122 -4.94 8.03 -1.68
N MET A 123 -4.13 8.58 -0.76
CA MET A 123 -4.22 8.27 0.67
C MET A 123 -5.52 8.78 1.35
N LEU A 124 -6.24 9.71 0.72
CA LEU A 124 -7.53 10.22 1.22
C LEU A 124 -8.73 9.41 0.72
N LEU A 125 -8.56 8.66 -0.35
CA LEU A 125 -9.65 7.88 -0.96
C LEU A 125 -9.80 6.51 -0.30
N PRO A 126 -11.02 5.95 -0.25
CA PRO A 126 -11.16 4.55 0.08
C PRO A 126 -10.64 3.68 -1.07
N GLY A 127 -9.91 2.63 -0.72
CA GLY A 127 -9.37 1.66 -1.69
C GLY A 127 -7.86 1.42 -1.57
N PRO A 128 -7.28 0.62 -2.48
CA PRO A 128 -5.86 0.28 -2.49
C PRO A 128 -5.01 1.43 -3.01
N GLU A 129 -4.32 2.14 -2.11
CA GLU A 129 -3.54 3.36 -2.39
C GLU A 129 -2.55 3.23 -3.56
N ALA A 130 -1.80 2.11 -3.61
CA ALA A 130 -0.80 1.90 -4.65
C ALA A 130 -1.43 1.70 -6.04
N GLN A 131 -2.56 0.97 -6.13
CA GLN A 131 -3.29 0.81 -7.39
C GLN A 131 -3.93 2.14 -7.81
N GLN A 132 -4.47 2.89 -6.85
CA GLN A 132 -5.02 4.23 -7.11
C GLN A 132 -3.95 5.17 -7.63
N LEU A 133 -2.74 5.15 -7.04
CA LEU A 133 -1.62 5.95 -7.49
C LEU A 133 -1.18 5.56 -8.91
N ALA A 134 -1.07 4.26 -9.21
CA ALA A 134 -0.78 3.78 -10.56
C ALA A 134 -1.84 4.28 -11.56
N SER A 135 -3.12 4.16 -11.21
CA SER A 135 -4.24 4.64 -12.03
C SER A 135 -4.20 6.16 -12.22
N TYR A 136 -3.91 6.93 -11.17
CA TYR A 136 -3.82 8.39 -11.25
C TYR A 136 -2.68 8.83 -12.17
N LEU A 137 -1.48 8.27 -11.98
CA LEU A 137 -0.31 8.61 -12.79
C LEU A 137 -0.51 8.17 -14.26
N GLY A 138 -1.06 7.00 -14.49
CA GLY A 138 -1.43 6.54 -15.82
C GLY A 138 -2.47 7.45 -16.49
N TRP A 139 -3.47 7.93 -15.74
CA TRP A 139 -4.46 8.89 -16.21
C TRP A 139 -3.85 10.26 -16.51
N LEU A 140 -2.94 10.73 -15.69
CA LEU A 140 -2.26 12.01 -15.92
C LEU A 140 -1.43 11.97 -17.20
N MET A 141 -0.76 10.84 -17.49
CA MET A 141 0.08 10.64 -18.68
C MET A 141 -0.75 10.40 -19.96
N HIS A 142 -1.76 9.51 -19.90
CA HIS A 142 -2.44 8.99 -21.09
C HIS A 142 -3.97 9.03 -20.98
N ARG A 143 -4.53 10.00 -20.28
CA ARG A 143 -5.98 10.21 -20.12
C ARG A 143 -6.66 8.99 -19.46
N THR A 144 -8.00 8.84 -19.67
CA THR A 144 -8.81 7.78 -19.04
C THR A 144 -8.28 6.38 -19.35
N TRP A 145 -7.90 6.09 -20.58
CA TRP A 145 -7.37 4.78 -20.96
C TRP A 145 -6.04 4.46 -20.27
N GLY A 146 -5.15 5.46 -20.13
CA GLY A 146 -3.90 5.28 -19.39
C GLY A 146 -4.15 4.93 -17.92
N GLY A 147 -5.12 5.58 -17.28
CA GLY A 147 -5.48 5.28 -15.89
C GLY A 147 -6.07 3.88 -15.72
N VAL A 148 -7.00 3.48 -16.60
CA VAL A 148 -7.60 2.15 -16.54
C VAL A 148 -6.54 1.06 -16.81
N LEU A 149 -5.73 1.22 -17.86
CA LEU A 149 -4.70 0.25 -18.19
C LEU A 149 -3.62 0.14 -17.10
N ALA A 150 -3.14 1.27 -16.56
CA ALA A 150 -2.14 1.25 -15.51
C ALA A 150 -2.62 0.50 -14.26
N GLY A 151 -3.82 0.82 -13.78
CA GLY A 151 -4.39 0.15 -12.61
C GLY A 151 -4.71 -1.32 -12.86
N THR A 152 -5.21 -1.67 -14.05
CA THR A 152 -5.52 -3.07 -14.41
C THR A 152 -4.24 -3.90 -14.56
N LEU A 153 -3.24 -3.40 -15.28
CA LEU A 153 -1.96 -4.10 -15.45
C LEU A 153 -1.17 -4.24 -14.15
N PHE A 154 -1.39 -3.34 -13.18
CA PHE A 154 -0.82 -3.45 -11.85
C PHE A 154 -1.45 -4.59 -11.02
N VAL A 155 -2.74 -4.86 -11.22
CA VAL A 155 -3.51 -5.89 -10.48
C VAL A 155 -3.48 -7.25 -11.15
N LEU A 156 -3.49 -7.29 -12.48
CA LEU A 156 -3.68 -8.51 -13.26
C LEU A 156 -2.66 -9.63 -12.97
N PRO A 157 -1.35 -9.35 -12.84
CA PRO A 157 -0.37 -10.38 -12.48
C PRO A 157 -0.69 -11.05 -11.14
N SER A 158 -1.08 -10.25 -10.15
CA SER A 158 -1.46 -10.74 -8.82
C SER A 158 -2.70 -11.62 -8.89
N LEU A 159 -3.72 -11.23 -9.66
CA LEU A 159 -4.95 -12.03 -9.83
C LEU A 159 -4.63 -13.42 -10.39
N VAL A 160 -3.83 -13.48 -11.47
CA VAL A 160 -3.44 -14.75 -12.09
C VAL A 160 -2.65 -15.62 -11.14
N LEU A 161 -1.68 -15.02 -10.42
CA LEU A 161 -0.86 -15.75 -9.45
C LEU A 161 -1.69 -16.25 -8.26
N ILE A 162 -2.58 -15.43 -7.71
CA ILE A 162 -3.44 -15.83 -6.58
C ILE A 162 -4.39 -16.96 -7.02
N ILE A 163 -5.00 -16.91 -8.21
CA ILE A 163 -5.82 -18.01 -8.72
C ILE A 163 -5.01 -19.30 -8.80
N ALA A 164 -3.80 -19.25 -9.39
CA ALA A 164 -2.94 -20.43 -9.51
C ALA A 164 -2.51 -20.97 -8.14
N LEU A 165 -2.09 -20.09 -7.22
CA LEU A 165 -1.67 -20.48 -5.88
C LEU A 165 -2.82 -21.00 -5.02
N SER A 166 -4.04 -20.44 -5.17
CA SER A 166 -5.24 -20.93 -4.50
C SER A 166 -5.60 -22.34 -4.96
N TRP A 167 -5.48 -22.59 -6.26
CA TRP A 167 -5.68 -23.94 -6.80
C TRP A 167 -4.64 -24.93 -6.28
N ILE A 168 -3.36 -24.54 -6.29
CA ILE A 168 -2.27 -25.35 -5.73
C ILE A 168 -2.52 -25.63 -4.24
N TYR A 169 -2.93 -24.62 -3.49
CA TYR A 169 -3.26 -24.73 -2.07
C TYR A 169 -4.35 -25.77 -1.81
N LEU A 170 -5.46 -25.73 -2.58
CA LEU A 170 -6.58 -26.65 -2.40
C LEU A 170 -6.25 -28.07 -2.90
N ARG A 171 -5.45 -28.20 -3.96
CA ARG A 171 -5.16 -29.51 -4.56
C ARG A 171 -4.03 -30.25 -3.85
N PHE A 172 -3.05 -29.53 -3.34
CA PHE A 172 -1.81 -30.08 -2.79
C PHE A 172 -1.55 -29.67 -1.35
N GLY A 173 -2.46 -28.97 -0.68
CA GLY A 173 -2.28 -28.46 0.68
C GLY A 173 -2.03 -29.54 1.74
N GLU A 174 -2.51 -30.77 1.50
CA GLU A 174 -2.30 -31.91 2.39
C GLU A 174 -0.92 -32.57 2.24
N LEU A 175 -0.18 -32.26 1.16
CA LEU A 175 1.17 -32.76 1.02
C LEU A 175 2.08 -32.21 2.12
N SER A 176 2.86 -33.05 2.77
CA SER A 176 3.74 -32.70 3.89
C SER A 176 4.61 -31.47 3.62
N LEU A 177 5.10 -31.34 2.39
CA LEU A 177 5.92 -30.20 1.95
C LEU A 177 5.10 -28.91 1.94
N VAL A 178 3.92 -28.91 1.32
CA VAL A 178 3.04 -27.73 1.24
C VAL A 178 2.52 -27.37 2.63
N ALA A 179 2.05 -28.36 3.38
CA ALA A 179 1.59 -28.18 4.76
C ALA A 179 2.70 -27.59 5.66
N GLY A 180 3.97 -28.04 5.49
CA GLY A 180 5.10 -27.51 6.23
C GLY A 180 5.41 -26.06 5.89
N ILE A 181 5.32 -25.65 4.61
CA ILE A 181 5.47 -24.27 4.19
C ILE A 181 4.41 -23.38 4.88
N PHE A 182 3.13 -23.74 4.76
CA PHE A 182 2.05 -22.97 5.37
C PHE A 182 2.11 -22.95 6.90
N TYR A 183 2.53 -24.05 7.52
CA TYR A 183 2.77 -24.10 8.95
C TYR A 183 3.78 -23.04 9.40
N GLY A 184 4.90 -22.88 8.68
CA GLY A 184 5.88 -21.84 8.96
C GLY A 184 5.39 -20.44 8.63
N LEU A 185 4.62 -20.25 7.56
CA LEU A 185 4.14 -18.93 7.14
C LEU A 185 3.17 -18.29 8.14
N LYS A 186 2.30 -19.06 8.81
CA LYS A 186 1.28 -18.55 9.76
C LYS A 186 1.85 -17.67 10.88
N PRO A 187 2.88 -18.10 11.64
CA PRO A 187 3.49 -17.25 12.67
C PRO A 187 4.10 -15.97 12.10
N ALA A 188 4.77 -16.06 10.95
CA ALA A 188 5.38 -14.89 10.32
C ALA A 188 4.34 -13.85 9.90
N VAL A 189 3.24 -14.28 9.28
CA VAL A 189 2.12 -13.39 8.89
C VAL A 189 1.50 -12.73 10.12
N THR A 190 1.29 -13.46 11.20
CA THR A 190 0.79 -12.89 12.45
C THR A 190 1.69 -11.75 12.93
N VAL A 191 3.02 -11.95 12.92
CA VAL A 191 3.99 -10.93 13.30
C VAL A 191 3.98 -9.75 12.31
N LEU A 192 3.82 -10.00 11.02
CA LEU A 192 3.69 -8.92 10.01
C LEU A 192 2.42 -8.07 10.23
N VAL A 193 1.30 -8.67 10.61
CA VAL A 193 0.08 -7.93 10.95
C VAL A 193 0.27 -7.10 12.23
N ILE A 194 0.94 -7.64 13.26
CA ILE A 194 1.33 -6.88 14.47
C ILE A 194 2.23 -5.70 14.09
N GLN A 195 3.24 -5.92 13.25
CA GLN A 195 4.13 -4.87 12.76
C GLN A 195 3.36 -3.80 11.95
N ALA A 196 2.41 -4.22 11.11
CA ALA A 196 1.56 -3.29 10.37
C ALA A 196 0.70 -2.43 11.31
N THR A 197 0.10 -3.04 12.33
CA THR A 197 -0.64 -2.35 13.41
C THR A 197 0.24 -1.29 14.08
N TYR A 198 1.44 -1.65 14.49
CA TYR A 198 2.41 -0.72 15.09
C TYR A 198 2.78 0.43 14.14
N ARG A 199 3.07 0.13 12.88
CA ARG A 199 3.47 1.12 11.86
C ARG A 199 2.34 2.10 11.56
N ILE A 200 1.11 1.60 11.39
CA ILE A 200 -0.08 2.43 11.16
C ILE A 200 -0.36 3.25 12.43
N GLY A 201 -0.33 2.62 13.61
CA GLY A 201 -0.54 3.26 14.89
C GLY A 201 0.42 4.43 15.14
N LYS A 202 1.71 4.25 14.86
CA LYS A 202 2.72 5.32 14.99
C LYS A 202 2.41 6.55 14.12
N ARG A 203 1.75 6.38 12.99
CA ARG A 203 1.34 7.47 12.09
C ARG A 203 -0.01 8.08 12.47
N ALA A 204 -0.96 7.24 12.87
CA ALA A 204 -2.35 7.64 13.14
C ALA A 204 -2.56 8.17 14.57
N LEU A 205 -1.93 7.56 15.58
CA LEU A 205 -2.17 7.84 17.00
C LEU A 205 -1.30 9.01 17.50
N ARG A 206 -1.55 10.22 17.01
CA ARG A 206 -0.73 11.41 17.29
C ARG A 206 -1.04 12.08 18.63
N ASN A 207 -2.25 11.89 19.17
CA ASN A 207 -2.71 12.49 20.41
C ASN A 207 -3.54 11.51 21.24
N ARG A 208 -3.80 11.87 22.52
CA ARG A 208 -4.55 11.01 23.45
C ARG A 208 -5.95 10.62 22.94
N TRP A 209 -6.62 11.49 22.22
CA TRP A 209 -7.96 11.22 21.68
C TRP A 209 -7.94 10.14 20.60
N MET A 210 -6.91 10.12 19.77
CA MET A 210 -6.72 9.05 18.77
C MET A 210 -6.42 7.70 19.44
N TRP A 211 -5.66 7.72 20.57
CA TRP A 211 -5.45 6.52 21.37
C TRP A 211 -6.75 6.03 22.02
N CYS A 212 -7.56 6.94 22.58
CA CYS A 212 -8.88 6.58 23.12
C CYS A 212 -9.79 5.99 22.03
N LEU A 213 -9.78 6.58 20.83
CA LEU A 213 -10.59 6.09 19.72
C LEU A 213 -10.15 4.69 19.28
N ALA A 214 -8.84 4.43 19.18
CA ALA A 214 -8.31 3.09 18.88
C ALA A 214 -8.68 2.08 19.98
N ALA A 215 -8.51 2.43 21.25
CA ALA A 215 -8.86 1.56 22.38
C ALA A 215 -10.37 1.26 22.43
N THR A 216 -11.22 2.28 22.25
CA THR A 216 -12.68 2.11 22.19
C THR A 216 -13.08 1.21 21.03
N SER A 217 -12.47 1.40 19.84
CA SER A 217 -12.75 0.56 18.67
C SER A 217 -12.31 -0.89 18.87
N PHE A 218 -11.16 -1.10 19.54
CA PHE A 218 -10.70 -2.44 19.93
C PHE A 218 -11.72 -3.11 20.87
N VAL A 219 -12.14 -2.43 21.92
CA VAL A 219 -13.13 -2.98 22.88
C VAL A 219 -14.47 -3.21 22.21
N ALA A 220 -14.89 -2.30 21.32
CA ALA A 220 -16.15 -2.41 20.58
C ALA A 220 -16.23 -3.69 19.74
N ILE A 221 -15.14 -4.04 19.03
CA ILE A 221 -15.12 -5.26 18.22
C ILE A 221 -14.82 -6.52 19.06
N PHE A 222 -13.92 -6.42 20.06
CA PHE A 222 -13.48 -7.56 20.86
C PHE A 222 -14.53 -8.05 21.86
N ALA A 223 -15.16 -7.11 22.60
CA ALA A 223 -16.07 -7.43 23.67
C ALA A 223 -17.56 -7.37 23.27
N PHE A 224 -17.90 -6.53 22.29
CA PHE A 224 -19.30 -6.30 21.88
C PHE A 224 -19.60 -6.79 20.47
N GLU A 225 -18.62 -7.35 19.76
CA GLU A 225 -18.77 -7.89 18.39
C GLU A 225 -19.40 -6.89 17.40
N ILE A 226 -19.19 -5.57 17.64
CA ILE A 226 -19.76 -4.52 16.80
C ILE A 226 -19.22 -4.64 15.38
N ALA A 227 -20.12 -4.61 14.40
CA ALA A 227 -19.77 -4.73 13.00
C ALA A 227 -18.81 -3.60 12.56
N PHE A 228 -17.75 -3.94 11.85
CA PHE A 228 -16.72 -3.00 11.38
C PHE A 228 -17.25 -1.73 10.71
N PRO A 229 -18.28 -1.79 9.81
CA PRO A 229 -18.82 -0.58 9.19
C PRO A 229 -19.38 0.44 10.19
N VAL A 230 -19.94 -0.03 11.30
CA VAL A 230 -20.47 0.85 12.35
C VAL A 230 -19.35 1.58 13.06
N ILE A 231 -18.24 0.89 13.35
CA ILE A 231 -17.04 1.50 13.96
C ILE A 231 -16.46 2.58 13.05
N VAL A 232 -16.32 2.31 11.74
CA VAL A 232 -15.80 3.26 10.75
C VAL A 232 -16.72 4.48 10.65
N LEU A 233 -18.04 4.26 10.59
CA LEU A 233 -19.02 5.34 10.52
C LEU A 233 -18.99 6.22 11.78
N ALA A 234 -18.99 5.61 12.95
CA ALA A 234 -18.92 6.32 14.24
C ALA A 234 -17.62 7.14 14.35
N ALA A 235 -16.48 6.56 13.95
CA ALA A 235 -15.20 7.27 13.94
C ALA A 235 -15.20 8.45 12.95
N GLY A 236 -15.77 8.28 11.77
CA GLY A 236 -15.92 9.34 10.78
C GLY A 236 -16.78 10.50 11.29
N LEU A 237 -17.92 10.18 11.90
CA LEU A 237 -18.81 11.17 12.52
C LEU A 237 -18.14 11.90 13.69
N PHE A 238 -17.41 11.16 14.55
CA PHE A 238 -16.58 11.76 15.60
C PHE A 238 -15.55 12.73 15.02
N GLY A 239 -14.85 12.35 13.96
CA GLY A 239 -13.87 13.20 13.28
C GLY A 239 -14.50 14.47 12.69
N LEU A 240 -15.70 14.37 12.10
CA LEU A 240 -16.47 15.52 11.62
C LEU A 240 -16.89 16.46 12.76
N PHE A 241 -17.40 15.91 13.85
CA PHE A 241 -17.81 16.69 15.02
C PHE A 241 -16.58 17.37 15.69
N ALA A 242 -15.52 16.60 15.92
CA ALA A 242 -14.33 17.09 16.56
C ALA A 242 -13.59 18.15 15.71
N SER A 243 -13.66 18.08 14.38
CA SER A 243 -13.08 19.11 13.51
C SER A 243 -13.74 20.50 13.67
N LYS A 244 -15.02 20.53 14.05
CA LYS A 244 -15.76 21.77 14.28
C LYS A 244 -15.53 22.36 15.68
N HIS A 245 -15.41 21.50 16.70
CA HIS A 245 -15.36 21.93 18.11
C HIS A 245 -13.96 21.90 18.71
N LEU A 246 -13.05 21.12 18.13
CA LEU A 246 -11.68 20.91 18.62
C LEU A 246 -10.68 20.88 17.45
N PRO A 247 -10.56 21.96 16.66
CA PRO A 247 -9.74 21.99 15.44
C PRO A 247 -8.27 21.66 15.71
N ASP A 248 -7.74 21.98 16.89
CA ASP A 248 -6.35 21.74 17.28
C ASP A 248 -5.97 20.26 17.34
N LEU A 249 -6.95 19.35 17.44
CA LEU A 249 -6.70 17.91 17.44
C LEU A 249 -6.17 17.39 16.11
N PHE A 250 -6.45 18.10 15.00
CA PHE A 250 -6.16 17.67 13.63
C PHE A 250 -5.15 18.57 12.92
N THR A 251 -4.66 19.63 13.56
CA THR A 251 -3.61 20.50 13.00
C THR A 251 -2.29 19.73 12.92
N SER A 252 -1.96 19.27 11.72
CA SER A 252 -0.62 18.80 11.41
C SER A 252 0.25 20.00 11.07
N LYS A 253 1.41 20.15 11.73
CA LYS A 253 2.45 21.05 11.24
C LYS A 253 2.78 20.61 9.80
N PRO A 254 2.80 21.52 8.81
CA PRO A 254 3.21 21.16 7.46
C PRO A 254 4.61 20.54 7.53
N PRO A 255 4.89 19.47 6.79
CA PRO A 255 6.27 19.00 6.65
C PRO A 255 7.10 20.17 6.13
N HIS A 256 8.27 20.39 6.73
CA HIS A 256 9.21 21.41 6.27
C HIS A 256 9.42 21.22 4.77
N ALA A 257 9.17 22.28 4.01
CA ALA A 257 9.48 22.32 2.60
C ALA A 257 10.95 21.91 2.45
N VAL A 258 11.18 20.80 1.79
CA VAL A 258 12.53 20.37 1.41
C VAL A 258 13.06 21.45 0.50
N ALA A 259 14.18 22.08 0.89
CA ALA A 259 14.80 23.14 0.13
C ALA A 259 15.01 22.70 -1.32
N ASN A 260 14.65 23.58 -2.24
CA ASN A 260 14.85 23.46 -3.69
C ASN A 260 16.28 22.97 -3.99
N GLN A 261 16.45 21.67 -4.13
CA GLN A 261 17.56 21.16 -4.92
C GLN A 261 17.17 21.40 -6.38
N MET A 262 18.09 21.93 -7.18
CA MET A 262 17.95 22.06 -8.63
C MET A 262 17.81 20.65 -9.22
N GLU A 263 16.58 20.11 -9.20
CA GLU A 263 16.26 18.83 -9.81
C GLU A 263 16.16 19.01 -11.34
N ALA A 264 16.75 18.07 -12.07
CA ALA A 264 16.64 18.09 -13.51
C ALA A 264 15.17 17.86 -13.91
N ARG A 265 14.74 18.63 -14.91
CA ARG A 265 13.35 18.75 -15.39
C ARG A 265 12.69 17.40 -15.69
N ALA A 266 11.47 17.20 -15.21
CA ALA A 266 10.64 16.03 -15.52
C ALA A 266 9.76 16.28 -16.76
N ILE A 267 9.26 15.21 -17.40
CA ILE A 267 8.32 15.33 -18.53
C ILE A 267 7.02 16.00 -18.06
N ILE A 268 6.49 15.60 -16.91
CA ILE A 268 5.35 16.24 -16.23
C ILE A 268 5.90 16.94 -15.00
N ASP A 269 6.30 18.19 -15.17
CA ASP A 269 6.91 19.02 -14.14
C ASP A 269 5.87 19.90 -13.43
N ASP A 270 6.28 20.55 -12.35
CA ASP A 270 5.43 21.44 -11.54
C ASP A 270 4.92 22.63 -12.37
N ASP A 271 5.79 23.16 -13.26
CA ASP A 271 5.48 24.25 -14.18
C ASP A 271 4.70 23.78 -15.43
N THR A 272 4.58 22.48 -15.66
CA THR A 272 3.85 21.96 -16.82
C THR A 272 2.37 22.30 -16.67
N PRO A 273 1.75 22.96 -17.67
CA PRO A 273 0.33 23.29 -17.58
C PRO A 273 -0.51 22.03 -17.46
N THR A 274 -1.53 22.09 -16.58
CA THR A 274 -2.45 20.97 -16.37
C THR A 274 -3.05 20.53 -17.70
N PRO A 275 -2.89 19.26 -18.11
CA PRO A 275 -3.41 18.75 -19.38
C PRO A 275 -4.90 19.04 -19.54
N GLU A 276 -5.38 19.28 -20.76
CA GLU A 276 -6.81 19.60 -20.99
C GLU A 276 -7.77 18.53 -20.46
N HIS A 277 -7.36 17.26 -20.47
CA HIS A 277 -8.18 16.17 -19.95
C HIS A 277 -8.25 16.20 -18.42
N ALA A 278 -7.27 16.76 -17.74
CA ALA A 278 -7.20 16.89 -16.29
C ALA A 278 -7.88 18.17 -15.76
N ARG A 279 -8.35 19.07 -16.65
CA ARG A 279 -9.14 20.22 -16.24
C ARG A 279 -10.55 19.78 -15.82
N PHE A 280 -11.01 20.31 -14.67
CA PHE A 280 -12.34 20.01 -14.15
C PHE A 280 -13.45 20.50 -15.09
N LYS A 281 -14.36 19.59 -15.45
CA LYS A 281 -15.62 19.90 -16.18
C LYS A 281 -16.74 19.04 -15.58
N ARG A 282 -17.85 19.69 -15.16
CA ARG A 282 -19.00 18.98 -14.56
C ARG A 282 -19.54 17.87 -15.47
N SER A 283 -19.57 18.08 -16.79
CA SER A 283 -19.99 17.07 -17.75
C SER A 283 -19.10 15.83 -17.78
N LYS A 284 -17.78 15.99 -17.64
CA LYS A 284 -16.85 14.86 -17.54
C LYS A 284 -17.03 14.09 -16.22
N LEU A 285 -17.19 14.81 -15.10
CA LEU A 285 -17.47 14.19 -13.82
C LEU A 285 -18.75 13.33 -13.89
N LEU A 286 -19.86 13.92 -14.38
CA LEU A 286 -21.13 13.20 -14.52
C LEU A 286 -20.99 11.98 -15.44
N LYS A 287 -20.28 12.11 -16.56
CA LYS A 287 -20.02 11.00 -17.48
C LYS A 287 -19.25 9.86 -16.81
N VAL A 288 -18.19 10.17 -16.06
CA VAL A 288 -17.41 9.14 -15.34
C VAL A 288 -18.27 8.43 -14.30
N LEU A 289 -19.05 9.19 -13.52
CA LEU A 289 -19.94 8.62 -12.52
C LEU A 289 -21.03 7.77 -13.15
N LEU A 290 -21.70 8.23 -14.20
CA LEU A 290 -22.73 7.47 -14.92
C LEU A 290 -22.18 6.18 -15.53
N VAL A 291 -21.00 6.24 -16.18
CA VAL A 291 -20.36 5.06 -16.76
C VAL A 291 -19.91 4.09 -15.66
N GLY A 292 -19.26 4.58 -14.60
CA GLY A 292 -18.74 3.74 -13.53
C GLY A 292 -19.85 3.09 -12.71
N ILE A 293 -20.86 3.86 -12.28
CA ILE A 293 -22.02 3.33 -11.55
C ILE A 293 -22.89 2.45 -12.47
N GLY A 294 -23.05 2.84 -13.73
CA GLY A 294 -23.77 2.03 -14.73
C GLY A 294 -23.10 0.68 -14.98
N LEU A 295 -21.75 0.64 -15.05
CA LEU A 295 -21.01 -0.61 -15.20
C LEU A 295 -21.16 -1.50 -13.95
N TRP A 296 -21.07 -0.91 -12.76
CA TRP A 296 -21.33 -1.62 -11.51
C TRP A 296 -22.75 -2.18 -11.45
N ALA A 297 -23.76 -1.34 -11.77
CA ALA A 297 -25.15 -1.72 -11.73
C ALA A 297 -25.48 -2.79 -12.78
N ALA A 298 -24.94 -2.70 -13.99
CA ALA A 298 -25.11 -3.69 -15.04
C ALA A 298 -24.51 -5.04 -14.67
N ALA A 299 -23.28 -5.05 -14.11
CA ALA A 299 -22.64 -6.28 -13.63
C ALA A 299 -23.43 -6.90 -12.47
N MET A 300 -23.87 -6.10 -11.51
CA MET A 300 -24.69 -6.57 -10.38
C MET A 300 -26.05 -7.08 -10.87
N ALA A 301 -26.73 -6.37 -11.75
CA ALA A 301 -28.00 -6.79 -12.32
C ALA A 301 -27.86 -8.09 -13.13
N CYS A 302 -26.76 -8.26 -13.86
CA CYS A 302 -26.46 -9.51 -14.57
C CYS A 302 -26.34 -10.67 -13.58
N LEU A 303 -25.59 -10.52 -12.47
CA LEU A 303 -25.46 -11.56 -11.45
C LEU A 303 -26.80 -11.88 -10.78
N VAL A 304 -27.60 -10.87 -10.44
CA VAL A 304 -28.93 -11.08 -9.83
C VAL A 304 -29.88 -11.74 -10.80
N ALA A 305 -29.90 -11.35 -12.08
CA ALA A 305 -30.79 -11.91 -13.08
C ALA A 305 -30.44 -13.36 -13.48
N THR A 306 -29.14 -13.70 -13.52
CA THR A 306 -28.69 -15.03 -13.94
C THR A 306 -28.60 -16.04 -12.80
N LEU A 307 -28.18 -15.60 -11.60
CA LEU A 307 -27.89 -16.47 -10.48
C LEU A 307 -28.84 -16.27 -9.30
N GLY A 308 -29.49 -15.12 -9.22
CA GLY A 308 -30.33 -14.72 -8.09
C GLY A 308 -29.57 -13.90 -7.04
N ALA A 309 -30.34 -13.14 -6.23
CA ALA A 309 -29.78 -12.25 -5.20
C ALA A 309 -29.08 -13.00 -4.05
N GLN A 310 -29.50 -14.22 -3.76
CA GLN A 310 -28.96 -15.05 -2.68
C GLN A 310 -27.79 -15.94 -3.11
N ALA A 311 -27.44 -15.93 -4.40
CA ALA A 311 -26.33 -16.72 -4.90
C ALA A 311 -25.00 -16.23 -4.34
N THR A 312 -24.08 -17.15 -4.04
CA THR A 312 -22.77 -16.86 -3.44
C THR A 312 -22.00 -15.79 -4.21
N LEU A 313 -21.97 -15.85 -5.55
CA LEU A 313 -21.27 -14.86 -6.37
C LEU A 313 -21.90 -13.46 -6.25
N THR A 314 -23.23 -13.36 -6.18
CA THR A 314 -23.93 -12.09 -5.99
C THR A 314 -23.66 -11.50 -4.60
N GLN A 315 -23.70 -12.35 -3.56
CA GLN A 315 -23.36 -11.95 -2.20
C GLN A 315 -21.90 -11.46 -2.11
N MET A 316 -20.96 -12.19 -2.73
CA MET A 316 -19.55 -11.76 -2.80
C MET A 316 -19.39 -10.41 -3.50
N ALA A 317 -20.02 -10.22 -4.66
CA ALA A 317 -19.98 -8.96 -5.40
C ALA A 317 -20.45 -7.77 -4.54
N TRP A 318 -21.57 -7.94 -3.84
CA TRP A 318 -22.10 -6.92 -2.92
C TRP A 318 -21.22 -6.70 -1.71
N PHE A 319 -20.75 -7.77 -1.08
CA PHE A 319 -19.89 -7.71 0.10
C PHE A 319 -18.57 -6.99 -0.20
N PHE A 320 -17.88 -7.36 -1.29
CA PHE A 320 -16.59 -6.78 -1.64
C PHE A 320 -16.71 -5.36 -2.22
N THR A 321 -17.85 -4.98 -2.80
CA THR A 321 -18.14 -3.55 -3.06
C THR A 321 -18.14 -2.74 -1.77
N LYS A 322 -18.82 -3.22 -0.71
CA LYS A 322 -18.82 -2.56 0.60
C LYS A 322 -17.40 -2.53 1.20
N ALA A 323 -16.68 -3.64 1.11
CA ALA A 323 -15.29 -3.72 1.57
C ALA A 323 -14.40 -2.65 0.91
N ALA A 324 -14.51 -2.48 -0.41
CA ALA A 324 -13.77 -1.47 -1.16
C ALA A 324 -14.08 -0.05 -0.69
N LEU A 325 -15.35 0.27 -0.44
CA LEU A 325 -15.79 1.58 0.05
C LEU A 325 -15.39 1.86 1.50
N LEU A 326 -15.12 0.82 2.29
CA LEU A 326 -14.70 0.91 3.70
C LEU A 326 -13.19 0.81 3.88
N THR A 327 -12.42 0.62 2.81
CA THR A 327 -10.96 0.49 2.86
C THR A 327 -10.30 1.86 2.99
N PHE A 328 -10.16 2.38 4.20
CA PHE A 328 -9.41 3.60 4.49
C PHE A 328 -8.12 3.27 5.25
N GLY A 329 -6.98 3.85 4.82
CA GLY A 329 -5.69 3.64 5.48
C GLY A 329 -4.97 2.35 5.05
N GLY A 330 -5.24 1.86 3.85
CA GLY A 330 -4.53 0.75 3.21
C GLY A 330 -5.20 -0.62 3.37
N ALA A 331 -4.63 -1.63 2.71
CA ALA A 331 -5.22 -2.96 2.61
C ALA A 331 -5.41 -3.68 3.97
N TYR A 332 -4.51 -3.45 4.93
CA TYR A 332 -4.65 -4.03 6.27
C TYR A 332 -5.91 -3.55 7.00
N ALA A 333 -6.36 -2.33 6.69
CA ALA A 333 -7.51 -1.72 7.34
C ALA A 333 -8.83 -2.47 7.08
N VAL A 334 -8.98 -3.09 5.92
CA VAL A 334 -10.20 -3.80 5.54
C VAL A 334 -10.19 -5.28 5.93
N LEU A 335 -9.02 -5.85 6.26
CA LEU A 335 -8.90 -7.27 6.59
C LEU A 335 -9.80 -7.72 7.74
N PRO A 336 -9.99 -6.95 8.82
CA PRO A 336 -10.95 -7.30 9.87
C PRO A 336 -12.38 -7.43 9.35
N TYR A 337 -12.80 -6.52 8.45
CA TYR A 337 -14.12 -6.61 7.82
C TYR A 337 -14.25 -7.85 6.92
N VAL A 338 -13.20 -8.14 6.14
CA VAL A 338 -13.17 -9.34 5.29
C VAL A 338 -13.19 -10.59 6.14
N HIS A 339 -12.45 -10.62 7.26
CA HIS A 339 -12.49 -11.74 8.21
C HIS A 339 -13.90 -11.93 8.78
N GLN A 340 -14.49 -10.89 9.36
CA GLN A 340 -15.84 -10.95 9.96
C GLN A 340 -16.88 -11.42 8.94
N GLY A 341 -16.83 -10.92 7.71
CA GLY A 341 -17.79 -11.30 6.67
C GLY A 341 -17.52 -12.68 6.08
N ALA A 342 -16.28 -12.95 5.66
CA ALA A 342 -15.97 -14.18 4.93
C ALA A 342 -15.87 -15.42 5.82
N VAL A 343 -15.38 -15.27 7.06
CA VAL A 343 -15.19 -16.38 8.01
C VAL A 343 -16.42 -16.55 8.90
N GLU A 344 -16.84 -15.50 9.60
CA GLU A 344 -17.88 -15.60 10.62
C GLU A 344 -19.29 -15.58 10.01
N THR A 345 -19.59 -14.64 9.11
CA THR A 345 -20.95 -14.44 8.60
C THR A 345 -21.30 -15.41 7.47
N HIS A 346 -20.48 -15.45 6.42
CA HIS A 346 -20.79 -16.20 5.19
C HIS A 346 -20.14 -17.59 5.15
N GLN A 347 -19.14 -17.84 6.01
CA GLN A 347 -18.42 -19.12 6.07
C GLN A 347 -17.91 -19.58 4.69
N TRP A 348 -17.28 -18.64 3.95
CA TRP A 348 -16.66 -18.96 2.66
C TRP A 348 -15.35 -19.71 2.84
N LEU A 349 -14.66 -19.49 3.97
CA LEU A 349 -13.41 -20.17 4.34
C LEU A 349 -13.26 -20.17 5.86
N SER A 350 -12.37 -21.05 6.37
CA SER A 350 -12.05 -21.11 7.80
C SER A 350 -11.08 -19.99 8.22
N ALA A 351 -11.01 -19.74 9.54
CA ALA A 351 -10.05 -18.82 10.13
C ALA A 351 -8.59 -19.14 9.74
N THR A 352 -8.23 -20.43 9.77
CA THR A 352 -6.89 -20.89 9.36
C THR A 352 -6.61 -20.60 7.89
N GLN A 353 -7.59 -20.87 7.02
CA GLN A 353 -7.46 -20.57 5.59
C GLN A 353 -7.34 -19.05 5.32
N MET A 354 -7.99 -18.22 6.14
CA MET A 354 -7.83 -16.76 6.04
C MET A 354 -6.39 -16.33 6.34
N ILE A 355 -5.73 -16.95 7.34
CA ILE A 355 -4.32 -16.70 7.67
C ILE A 355 -3.42 -17.16 6.51
N ASP A 356 -3.70 -18.35 5.95
CA ASP A 356 -2.98 -18.87 4.78
C ASP A 356 -3.13 -17.96 3.56
N GLY A 357 -4.33 -17.42 3.33
CA GLY A 357 -4.60 -16.45 2.27
C GLY A 357 -3.82 -15.15 2.43
N LEU A 358 -3.67 -14.66 3.66
CA LEU A 358 -2.82 -13.51 3.95
C LEU A 358 -1.34 -13.81 3.68
N ALA A 359 -0.88 -15.01 4.03
CA ALA A 359 0.48 -15.44 3.72
C ALA A 359 0.74 -15.43 2.22
N LEU A 360 -0.20 -15.93 1.42
CA LEU A 360 -0.13 -15.87 -0.03
C LEU A 360 -0.15 -14.44 -0.55
N GLY A 361 -1.02 -13.58 -0.01
CA GLY A 361 -1.09 -12.16 -0.38
C GLY A 361 0.21 -11.39 -0.11
N GLU A 362 0.91 -11.70 1.00
CA GLU A 362 2.20 -11.08 1.34
C GLU A 362 3.36 -11.59 0.48
N THR A 363 3.29 -12.84 0.02
CA THR A 363 4.34 -13.47 -0.80
C THR A 363 4.16 -13.21 -2.29
N THR A 364 2.98 -12.78 -2.73
CA THR A 364 2.72 -12.49 -4.14
C THR A 364 2.99 -11.02 -4.49
N PRO A 365 3.45 -10.73 -5.72
CA PRO A 365 3.54 -9.35 -6.19
C PRO A 365 2.15 -8.75 -6.39
N GLY A 366 2.05 -7.43 -6.28
CA GLY A 366 0.80 -6.67 -6.47
C GLY A 366 0.16 -6.20 -5.16
N PRO A 367 -1.03 -5.58 -5.24
CA PRO A 367 -1.68 -5.02 -4.06
C PRO A 367 -2.01 -6.08 -3.01
N LEU A 368 -1.67 -5.85 -1.74
CA LEU A 368 -1.96 -6.79 -0.64
C LEU A 368 -3.46 -7.13 -0.53
N ILE A 369 -4.34 -6.20 -0.90
CA ILE A 369 -5.80 -6.44 -0.90
C ILE A 369 -6.20 -7.62 -1.82
N MET A 370 -5.31 -8.09 -2.71
CA MET A 370 -5.58 -9.25 -3.56
C MET A 370 -5.83 -10.55 -2.79
N VAL A 371 -5.60 -10.57 -1.49
CA VAL A 371 -6.10 -11.64 -0.61
C VAL A 371 -7.62 -11.86 -0.77
N VAL A 372 -8.39 -10.85 -1.17
CA VAL A 372 -9.83 -10.99 -1.44
C VAL A 372 -10.11 -11.94 -2.61
N ALA A 373 -9.20 -12.03 -3.58
CA ALA A 373 -9.31 -12.99 -4.68
C ALA A 373 -9.08 -14.43 -4.21
N PHE A 374 -8.17 -14.65 -3.23
CA PHE A 374 -8.02 -15.93 -2.57
C PHE A 374 -9.29 -16.33 -1.82
N VAL A 375 -9.83 -15.42 -1.00
CA VAL A 375 -11.09 -15.63 -0.27
C VAL A 375 -12.22 -16.01 -1.23
N ALA A 376 -12.34 -15.30 -2.33
CA ALA A 376 -13.35 -15.55 -3.34
C ALA A 376 -13.14 -16.88 -4.06
N PHE A 377 -11.90 -17.22 -4.40
CA PHE A 377 -11.57 -18.49 -5.03
C PHE A 377 -11.98 -19.68 -4.14
N LEU A 378 -11.60 -19.64 -2.86
CA LEU A 378 -11.98 -20.69 -1.89
C LEU A 378 -13.50 -20.77 -1.70
N GLY A 379 -14.15 -19.62 -1.52
CA GLY A 379 -15.60 -19.57 -1.38
C GLY A 379 -16.33 -20.09 -2.61
N GLY A 380 -15.85 -19.73 -3.82
CA GLY A 380 -16.38 -20.25 -5.08
C GLY A 380 -16.17 -21.75 -5.27
N TRP A 381 -15.01 -22.24 -4.82
CA TRP A 381 -14.67 -23.67 -4.81
C TRP A 381 -15.55 -24.47 -3.84
N PHE A 382 -15.56 -24.10 -2.55
CA PHE A 382 -16.30 -24.84 -1.50
C PHE A 382 -17.82 -24.76 -1.66
N LYS A 383 -18.34 -23.67 -2.20
CA LYS A 383 -19.77 -23.54 -2.51
C LYS A 383 -20.16 -24.10 -3.87
N ALA A 384 -19.20 -24.67 -4.62
CA ALA A 384 -19.39 -25.28 -5.93
C ALA A 384 -20.27 -24.40 -6.88
N VAL A 385 -19.95 -23.10 -6.99
CA VAL A 385 -20.80 -22.07 -7.63
C VAL A 385 -21.13 -22.33 -9.10
N LEU A 386 -20.36 -23.18 -9.78
CA LEU A 386 -20.62 -23.69 -11.14
C LEU A 386 -20.83 -25.21 -11.17
N GLY A 387 -21.17 -25.82 -10.03
CA GLY A 387 -21.32 -27.26 -9.90
C GLY A 387 -20.03 -27.99 -9.51
N PRO A 388 -20.15 -29.27 -9.08
CA PRO A 388 -19.02 -30.05 -8.55
C PRO A 388 -17.95 -30.39 -9.61
N ASP A 389 -18.32 -30.45 -10.89
CA ASP A 389 -17.41 -30.77 -11.98
C ASP A 389 -16.57 -29.58 -12.44
N ALA A 390 -16.94 -28.36 -12.04
CA ALA A 390 -16.30 -27.10 -12.50
C ALA A 390 -15.73 -26.26 -11.36
N LEU A 391 -15.20 -26.89 -10.29
CA LEU A 391 -14.71 -26.20 -9.09
C LEU A 391 -13.64 -25.16 -9.38
N PHE A 392 -12.64 -25.48 -10.23
CA PHE A 392 -11.59 -24.55 -10.62
C PHE A 392 -12.15 -23.31 -11.35
N LEU A 393 -13.06 -23.53 -12.29
CA LEU A 393 -13.71 -22.44 -13.03
C LEU A 393 -14.58 -21.61 -12.11
N GLY A 394 -15.31 -22.23 -11.19
CA GLY A 394 -16.15 -21.56 -10.19
C GLY A 394 -15.32 -20.68 -9.26
N GLY A 395 -14.21 -21.21 -8.74
CA GLY A 395 -13.28 -20.45 -7.92
C GLY A 395 -12.62 -19.29 -8.69
N SER A 396 -12.17 -19.54 -9.93
CA SER A 396 -11.57 -18.52 -10.79
C SER A 396 -12.56 -17.40 -11.15
N LEU A 397 -13.78 -17.75 -11.49
CA LEU A 397 -14.85 -16.78 -11.76
C LEU A 397 -15.16 -15.93 -10.52
N ALA A 398 -15.26 -16.54 -9.35
CA ALA A 398 -15.45 -15.82 -8.10
C ALA A 398 -14.32 -14.84 -7.82
N ALA A 399 -13.06 -15.25 -8.00
CA ALA A 399 -11.89 -14.39 -7.85
C ALA A 399 -11.91 -13.19 -8.83
N CYS A 400 -12.29 -13.41 -10.09
CA CYS A 400 -12.41 -12.34 -11.09
C CYS A 400 -13.55 -11.36 -10.73
N ILE A 401 -14.72 -11.87 -10.36
CA ILE A 401 -15.88 -11.05 -9.95
C ILE A 401 -15.51 -10.20 -8.74
N VAL A 402 -14.96 -10.79 -7.70
CA VAL A 402 -14.57 -10.06 -6.49
C VAL A 402 -13.49 -9.03 -6.78
N THR A 403 -12.50 -9.36 -7.58
CA THR A 403 -11.48 -8.39 -8.02
C THR A 403 -12.12 -7.22 -8.76
N PHE A 404 -13.02 -7.48 -9.69
CA PHE A 404 -13.74 -6.41 -10.40
C PHE A 404 -14.50 -5.49 -9.44
N PHE A 405 -15.32 -6.04 -8.53
CA PHE A 405 -16.12 -5.24 -7.60
C PHE A 405 -15.28 -4.54 -6.53
N THR A 406 -14.11 -5.06 -6.20
CA THR A 406 -13.17 -4.44 -5.25
C THR A 406 -12.44 -3.24 -5.87
N PHE A 407 -12.03 -3.32 -7.14
CA PHE A 407 -11.21 -2.28 -7.76
C PHE A 407 -12.01 -1.25 -8.56
N LEU A 408 -13.20 -1.57 -9.03
CA LEU A 408 -14.05 -0.64 -9.78
C LEU A 408 -14.31 0.68 -9.04
N PRO A 409 -14.64 0.71 -7.73
CA PRO A 409 -14.79 1.96 -6.99
C PRO A 409 -13.54 2.83 -7.02
N SER A 410 -12.35 2.23 -6.90
CA SER A 410 -11.08 2.95 -6.99
C SER A 410 -10.87 3.66 -8.33
N PHE A 411 -11.19 3.00 -9.44
CA PHE A 411 -11.16 3.63 -10.76
C PHE A 411 -12.14 4.80 -10.87
N ILE A 412 -13.35 4.63 -10.33
CA ILE A 412 -14.36 5.70 -10.31
C ILE A 412 -13.84 6.91 -9.54
N PHE A 413 -13.29 6.70 -8.33
CA PHE A 413 -12.78 7.78 -7.50
C PHE A 413 -11.62 8.51 -8.16
N ILE A 414 -10.67 7.79 -8.75
CA ILE A 414 -9.52 8.40 -9.42
C ILE A 414 -9.95 9.21 -10.66
N LEU A 415 -10.78 8.63 -11.52
CA LEU A 415 -11.18 9.28 -12.76
C LEU A 415 -12.17 10.44 -12.54
N ALA A 416 -13.01 10.36 -11.50
CA ALA A 416 -13.96 11.41 -11.13
C ALA A 416 -13.28 12.54 -10.34
N GLY A 417 -12.45 12.19 -9.38
CA GLY A 417 -11.85 13.14 -8.44
C GLY A 417 -10.53 13.74 -8.90
N GLY A 418 -9.76 13.05 -9.75
CA GLY A 418 -8.49 13.55 -10.27
C GLY A 418 -8.57 14.97 -10.84
N PRO A 419 -9.53 15.30 -11.73
CA PRO A 419 -9.71 16.66 -12.23
C PRO A 419 -10.06 17.69 -11.14
N ILE A 420 -10.72 17.29 -10.07
CA ILE A 420 -11.05 18.19 -8.94
C ILE A 420 -9.76 18.53 -8.20
N ILE A 421 -8.93 17.54 -7.93
CA ILE A 421 -7.67 17.69 -7.20
C ILE A 421 -6.66 18.54 -7.98
N GLU A 422 -6.52 18.30 -9.27
CA GLU A 422 -5.66 19.14 -10.13
C GLU A 422 -6.13 20.60 -10.15
N SER A 423 -7.43 20.86 -9.98
CA SER A 423 -7.97 22.23 -9.96
C SER A 423 -7.86 22.92 -8.60
N THR A 424 -7.78 22.20 -7.48
CA THR A 424 -7.85 22.76 -6.12
C THR A 424 -6.47 22.97 -5.47
N LYS A 425 -5.37 22.60 -6.13
CA LYS A 425 -3.99 22.77 -5.64
C LYS A 425 -3.83 22.49 -4.13
N GLY A 426 -4.41 21.37 -3.64
CA GLY A 426 -4.08 20.83 -2.32
C GLY A 426 -4.88 21.35 -1.12
N ARG A 427 -5.97 22.10 -1.28
CA ARG A 427 -6.86 22.49 -0.17
C ARG A 427 -7.93 21.42 0.06
N LEU A 428 -7.60 20.38 0.83
CA LEU A 428 -8.55 19.31 1.17
C LEU A 428 -9.04 19.44 2.62
N GLY A 429 -10.32 19.78 2.80
CA GLY A 429 -10.94 19.95 4.13
C GLY A 429 -11.37 18.68 4.87
N PHE A 430 -11.11 17.47 4.29
CA PHE A 430 -11.61 16.20 4.84
C PHE A 430 -10.57 15.39 5.64
N THR A 431 -9.49 16.01 6.08
CA THR A 431 -8.40 15.30 6.78
C THR A 431 -8.80 14.79 8.17
N ALA A 432 -9.67 15.49 8.88
CA ALA A 432 -10.06 15.15 10.25
C ALA A 432 -10.89 13.86 10.36
N PRO A 433 -11.99 13.65 9.60
CA PRO A 433 -12.72 12.40 9.59
C PRO A 433 -11.84 11.19 9.23
N LEU A 434 -10.99 11.35 8.21
CA LEU A 434 -10.10 10.28 7.75
C LEU A 434 -9.05 9.92 8.81
N SER A 435 -8.51 10.92 9.52
CA SER A 435 -7.58 10.69 10.63
C SER A 435 -8.26 9.93 11.78
N ALA A 436 -9.51 10.25 12.09
CA ALA A 436 -10.29 9.56 13.11
C ALA A 436 -10.60 8.10 12.70
N ILE A 437 -11.03 7.90 11.45
CA ILE A 437 -11.23 6.54 10.88
C ILE A 437 -9.94 5.73 10.97
N THR A 438 -8.81 6.29 10.52
CA THR A 438 -7.51 5.58 10.56
C THR A 438 -7.12 5.23 12.00
N ALA A 439 -7.37 6.10 12.98
CA ALA A 439 -7.10 5.80 14.38
C ALA A 439 -7.99 4.66 14.92
N ALA A 440 -9.29 4.66 14.61
CA ALA A 440 -10.20 3.59 14.97
C ALA A 440 -9.77 2.25 14.36
N VAL A 441 -9.38 2.25 13.10
CA VAL A 441 -8.90 1.07 12.36
C VAL A 441 -7.66 0.44 13.00
N VAL A 442 -6.77 1.21 13.64
CA VAL A 442 -5.63 0.63 14.39
C VAL A 442 -6.11 -0.33 15.48
N GLY A 443 -7.15 0.05 16.23
CA GLY A 443 -7.74 -0.83 17.26
C GLY A 443 -8.33 -2.10 16.66
N VAL A 444 -8.99 -1.99 15.51
CA VAL A 444 -9.60 -3.13 14.82
C VAL A 444 -8.56 -4.09 14.22
N ILE A 445 -7.46 -3.55 13.64
CA ILE A 445 -6.35 -4.40 13.15
C ILE A 445 -5.66 -5.11 14.33
N LEU A 446 -5.54 -4.45 15.48
CA LEU A 446 -5.00 -5.08 16.69
C LEU A 446 -5.86 -6.28 17.13
N ASN A 447 -7.18 -6.17 17.07
CA ASN A 447 -8.08 -7.29 17.33
C ASN A 447 -7.83 -8.46 16.35
N LEU A 448 -7.68 -8.19 15.07
CA LEU A 448 -7.35 -9.20 14.06
C LEU A 448 -5.99 -9.85 14.33
N ALA A 449 -4.99 -9.07 14.70
CA ALA A 449 -3.66 -9.58 15.06
C ALA A 449 -3.71 -10.53 16.27
N MET A 450 -4.50 -10.18 17.29
CA MET A 450 -4.73 -11.05 18.45
C MET A 450 -5.49 -12.32 18.07
N PHE A 451 -6.49 -12.21 17.22
CA PHE A 451 -7.21 -13.35 16.68
C PHE A 451 -6.28 -14.34 15.94
N PHE A 452 -5.40 -13.83 15.09
CA PHE A 452 -4.41 -14.66 14.39
C PHE A 452 -3.40 -15.28 15.36
N ALA A 453 -2.88 -14.51 16.31
CA ALA A 453 -1.98 -15.03 17.33
C ALA A 453 -2.63 -16.18 18.12
N TYR A 454 -3.90 -16.02 18.49
CA TYR A 454 -4.66 -17.06 19.14
C TYR A 454 -4.76 -18.35 18.30
N HIS A 455 -5.17 -18.26 17.04
CA HIS A 455 -5.34 -19.45 16.18
C HIS A 455 -4.01 -20.11 15.76
N VAL A 456 -2.91 -19.36 15.80
CA VAL A 456 -1.57 -19.90 15.51
C VAL A 456 -0.97 -20.59 16.73
N ILE A 457 -1.14 -20.00 17.92
CA ILE A 457 -0.55 -20.52 19.17
C ILE A 457 -1.42 -21.62 19.78
N TRP A 458 -2.75 -21.50 19.69
CA TRP A 458 -3.73 -22.47 20.19
C TRP A 458 -4.62 -23.01 19.06
N PRO A 459 -4.09 -23.82 18.14
CA PRO A 459 -4.86 -24.27 16.97
C PRO A 459 -6.08 -25.15 17.33
N LYS A 460 -6.10 -25.72 18.55
CA LYS A 460 -7.23 -26.49 19.10
C LYS A 460 -7.99 -25.74 20.21
N GLY A 461 -7.84 -24.43 20.30
CA GLY A 461 -8.42 -23.59 21.35
C GLY A 461 -7.68 -23.69 22.69
N PHE A 462 -8.10 -22.92 23.70
CA PHE A 462 -7.46 -22.86 25.02
C PHE A 462 -7.45 -24.18 25.80
N SER A 463 -8.33 -25.11 25.45
CA SER A 463 -8.36 -26.48 26.02
C SER A 463 -7.28 -27.37 25.41
N GLY A 464 -6.68 -26.99 24.29
CA GLY A 464 -5.62 -27.73 23.63
C GLY A 464 -4.23 -27.32 24.08
N SER A 465 -3.22 -28.10 23.66
CA SER A 465 -1.80 -27.76 23.90
C SER A 465 -1.38 -26.55 23.07
N ILE A 466 -0.48 -25.76 23.65
CA ILE A 466 0.21 -24.67 22.95
C ILE A 466 1.09 -25.26 21.85
N ASP A 467 1.02 -24.71 20.65
CA ASP A 467 1.98 -25.00 19.59
C ASP A 467 3.27 -24.21 19.85
N PHE A 468 4.18 -24.87 20.62
CA PHE A 468 5.44 -24.27 21.04
C PHE A 468 6.38 -23.95 19.87
N ILE A 469 6.31 -24.77 18.81
CA ILE A 469 7.15 -24.57 17.60
C ILE A 469 6.66 -23.33 16.86
N ALA A 470 5.35 -23.19 16.62
CA ALA A 470 4.78 -22.01 16.00
C ALA A 470 5.05 -20.73 16.82
N PHE A 471 4.97 -20.82 18.16
CA PHE A 471 5.32 -19.73 19.05
C PHE A 471 6.80 -19.31 18.93
N CYS A 472 7.73 -20.29 18.94
CA CYS A 472 9.17 -20.02 18.78
C CYS A 472 9.50 -19.42 17.40
N ILE A 473 8.87 -19.91 16.32
CA ILE A 473 9.02 -19.34 14.98
C ILE A 473 8.51 -17.87 14.99
N GLY A 474 7.34 -17.63 15.55
CA GLY A 474 6.78 -16.27 15.65
C GLY A 474 7.68 -15.32 16.44
N LEU A 475 8.17 -15.75 17.61
CA LEU A 475 9.10 -14.97 18.44
C LEU A 475 10.38 -14.65 17.67
N MET A 476 10.96 -15.64 16.98
CA MET A 476 12.15 -15.43 16.17
C MET A 476 11.89 -14.44 15.03
N MET A 477 10.75 -14.53 14.31
CA MET A 477 10.38 -13.55 13.29
C MET A 477 10.21 -12.15 13.87
N ALA A 478 9.60 -12.02 15.06
CA ALA A 478 9.45 -10.74 15.75
C ALA A 478 10.82 -10.13 16.11
N LEU A 479 11.74 -10.93 16.66
CA LEU A 479 13.09 -10.48 16.95
C LEU A 479 13.86 -10.05 15.70
N LEU A 480 13.74 -10.79 14.62
CA LEU A 480 14.40 -10.44 13.34
C LEU A 480 13.89 -9.12 12.77
N ILE A 481 12.58 -8.87 12.83
CA ILE A 481 12.00 -7.59 12.43
C ILE A 481 12.54 -6.42 13.27
N LEU A 482 12.75 -6.64 14.57
CA LEU A 482 13.23 -5.60 15.49
C LEU A 482 14.74 -5.36 15.36
N LEU A 483 15.52 -6.41 15.14
CA LEU A 483 16.99 -6.37 15.15
C LEU A 483 17.60 -6.17 13.77
N THR A 484 16.86 -6.50 12.70
CA THR A 484 17.37 -6.46 11.33
C THR A 484 16.51 -5.56 10.43
N ARG A 485 17.02 -5.24 9.25
CA ARG A 485 16.27 -4.52 8.20
C ARG A 485 15.74 -5.47 7.13
N MET A 486 15.46 -6.73 7.49
CA MET A 486 14.95 -7.71 6.54
C MET A 486 13.57 -7.32 6.02
N GLY A 487 13.40 -7.48 4.71
CA GLY A 487 12.09 -7.26 4.09
C GLY A 487 11.09 -8.39 4.39
N PRO A 488 9.78 -8.15 4.23
CA PRO A 488 8.74 -9.15 4.52
C PRO A 488 8.93 -10.47 3.79
N ILE A 489 9.36 -10.44 2.52
CA ILE A 489 9.57 -11.65 1.70
C ILE A 489 10.66 -12.54 2.29
N ALA A 490 11.79 -11.97 2.72
CA ALA A 490 12.88 -12.73 3.31
C ALA A 490 12.46 -13.39 4.63
N LEU A 491 11.67 -12.67 5.45
CA LEU A 491 11.08 -13.20 6.67
C LEU A 491 10.14 -14.37 6.39
N LEU A 492 9.25 -14.23 5.42
CA LEU A 492 8.31 -15.29 5.02
C LEU A 492 9.05 -16.52 4.47
N ALA A 493 10.06 -16.31 3.60
CA ALA A 493 10.87 -17.41 3.06
C ALA A 493 11.59 -18.17 4.17
N MET A 494 12.21 -17.45 5.12
CA MET A 494 12.91 -18.08 6.25
C MET A 494 11.92 -18.82 7.17
N SER A 495 10.77 -18.23 7.46
CA SER A 495 9.74 -18.87 8.28
C SER A 495 9.16 -20.12 7.61
N ALA A 496 8.99 -20.11 6.28
CA ALA A 496 8.58 -21.28 5.49
C ALA A 496 9.62 -22.41 5.58
N CYS A 497 10.92 -22.09 5.47
CA CYS A 497 11.99 -23.07 5.64
C CYS A 497 11.99 -23.72 7.06
N LEU A 498 11.76 -22.90 8.09
CA LEU A 498 11.66 -23.41 9.47
C LEU A 498 10.43 -24.27 9.68
N GLY A 499 9.29 -23.90 9.09
CA GLY A 499 8.08 -24.71 9.14
C GLY A 499 8.26 -26.06 8.43
N LEU A 500 8.95 -26.08 7.29
CA LEU A 500 9.34 -27.31 6.61
C LEU A 500 10.22 -28.19 7.50
N ALA A 501 11.29 -27.63 8.07
CA ALA A 501 12.19 -28.37 8.96
C ALA A 501 11.46 -28.94 10.17
N ALA A 502 10.58 -28.14 10.79
CA ALA A 502 9.76 -28.59 11.93
C ALA A 502 8.84 -29.76 11.55
N LYS A 503 8.23 -29.69 10.35
CA LYS A 503 7.33 -30.77 9.89
C LYS A 503 8.09 -32.06 9.58
N PHE A 504 9.28 -31.96 9.00
CA PHE A 504 10.14 -33.14 8.79
C PHE A 504 10.58 -33.78 10.11
N LEU A 505 10.97 -32.99 11.12
CA LEU A 505 11.34 -33.47 12.45
C LEU A 505 10.18 -34.14 13.22
N GLN A 506 8.93 -33.79 12.93
CA GLN A 506 7.75 -34.43 13.52
C GLN A 506 7.36 -35.75 12.84
N MET A 507 7.88 -36.03 11.66
CA MET A 507 7.62 -37.25 10.87
C MET A 507 8.68 -38.34 11.09
N THR A 508 9.84 -37.97 11.59
CA THR A 508 10.91 -38.88 12.06
C THR A 508 10.74 -39.19 13.53
#